data_61c5e276eff3632848c91715e25df10c
#
_entry.id   61c5e276eff3632848c91715e25df10c
#
_cell.length_a   1.000
_cell.length_b   1.000
_cell.length_c   1.000
_cell.angle_alpha   90.00
_cell.angle_beta   90.00
_cell.angle_gamma   90.00
#
_symmetry.space_group_name_H-M   'P 1'
#
loop_
_entity.id
_entity.type
_entity.pdbx_description
1 polymer ?
#
loop_
_entity_poly.entity_id
_entity_poly.type
_entity_poly.pdbx_seq_one_letter_code
_entity_poly.pdbx_strand_id
1 'polypeptide(L)'
;MQFKLGSIPVRIQGYFFIMAAVLGANERDPVRLLMWVAVVLVSILVHELGHALVGRLFGLAPSIALHGMGGTTSFEPLPGRPARASFGTAKNVLISLAGPFAGFAFAGALYGAELAGLRTENALALRALSLLFAVNIGWGIFNLLPMLPLDGGNVMRAITRALSWRHGDRVAHVVSLVVAIGIALYALSRSQWWSVYLGGLFAFQNIQALRQLQDAPPPQRAVR
;
A
#
# COMPACT_ATOMS: atom_id res chain seq x y z
N MET A 1 6.33 15.71 10.07
CA MET A 1 7.44 15.17 10.87
C MET A 1 8.39 14.41 9.97
N GLN A 2 9.70 14.46 10.26
CA GLN A 2 10.71 13.69 9.50
C GLN A 2 11.70 13.06 10.48
N PHE A 3 12.02 11.78 10.26
CA PHE A 3 12.98 11.02 11.05
C PHE A 3 13.57 9.89 10.21
N LYS A 4 14.48 9.11 10.78
CA LYS A 4 15.06 7.95 10.10
C LYS A 4 14.82 6.69 10.91
N LEU A 5 14.42 5.61 10.26
CA LEU A 5 14.43 4.25 10.81
C LEU A 5 15.67 3.52 10.27
N GLY A 6 16.70 3.48 11.10
CA GLY A 6 18.04 3.11 10.64
C GLY A 6 18.52 4.10 9.58
N SER A 7 18.72 3.64 8.35
CA SER A 7 19.12 4.49 7.22
C SER A 7 17.96 4.88 6.30
N ILE A 8 16.72 4.49 6.59
CA ILE A 8 15.54 4.76 5.76
C ILE A 8 14.90 6.07 6.22
N PRO A 9 14.86 7.14 5.38
CA PRO A 9 14.14 8.35 5.70
C PRO A 9 12.64 8.09 5.74
N VAL A 10 11.98 8.61 6.79
CA VAL A 10 10.52 8.53 6.95
C VAL A 10 9.98 9.95 7.09
N ARG A 11 8.99 10.29 6.29
CA ARG A 11 8.28 11.56 6.34
C ARG A 11 6.80 11.31 6.61
N ILE A 12 6.26 11.87 7.71
CA ILE A 12 4.84 11.84 8.01
C ILE A 12 4.27 13.23 7.75
N GLN A 13 3.29 13.31 6.87
CA GLN A 13 2.59 14.55 6.53
C GLN A 13 1.45 14.79 7.52
N GLY A 14 1.16 16.05 7.88
CA GLY A 14 0.16 16.37 8.91
C GLY A 14 -1.24 15.84 8.59
N TYR A 15 -1.64 15.88 7.32
CA TYR A 15 -2.95 15.39 6.89
C TYR A 15 -3.11 13.85 6.95
N PHE A 16 -2.03 13.08 7.14
CA PHE A 16 -2.11 11.67 7.51
C PHE A 16 -2.91 11.49 8.80
N PHE A 17 -2.58 12.27 9.83
CA PHE A 17 -3.26 12.19 11.12
C PHE A 17 -4.72 12.62 11.03
N ILE A 18 -5.02 13.64 10.22
CA ILE A 18 -6.39 14.09 9.97
C ILE A 18 -7.21 12.97 9.34
N MET A 19 -6.69 12.33 8.30
CA MET A 19 -7.40 11.24 7.62
C MET A 19 -7.54 10.00 8.50
N ALA A 20 -6.50 9.63 9.26
CA ALA A 20 -6.60 8.54 10.22
C ALA A 20 -7.68 8.82 11.29
N ALA A 21 -7.77 10.05 11.77
CA ALA A 21 -8.80 10.46 12.72
C ALA A 21 -10.22 10.44 12.09
N VAL A 22 -10.36 10.88 10.84
CA VAL A 22 -11.64 10.82 10.10
C VAL A 22 -12.11 9.37 9.93
N LEU A 23 -11.20 8.46 9.61
CA LEU A 23 -11.51 7.02 9.51
C LEU A 23 -11.91 6.42 10.88
N GLY A 24 -11.40 6.97 11.97
CA GLY A 24 -11.75 6.61 13.34
C GLY A 24 -12.89 7.43 13.95
N ALA A 25 -13.59 8.27 13.20
CA ALA A 25 -14.58 9.23 13.73
C ALA A 25 -15.79 8.59 14.45
N ASN A 26 -16.00 7.28 14.27
CA ASN A 26 -17.01 6.52 15.02
C ASN A 26 -16.59 6.30 16.49
N GLU A 27 -15.32 6.46 16.85
CA GLU A 27 -14.83 6.40 18.22
C GLU A 27 -15.11 7.73 18.92
N ARG A 28 -16.06 7.71 19.86
CA ARG A 28 -16.46 8.92 20.62
C ARG A 28 -15.51 9.23 21.77
N ASP A 29 -14.74 8.24 22.23
CA ASP A 29 -13.76 8.39 23.29
C ASP A 29 -12.42 8.89 22.71
N PRO A 30 -11.90 10.04 23.13
CA PRO A 30 -10.64 10.59 22.64
C PRO A 30 -9.44 9.64 22.80
N VAL A 31 -9.39 8.86 23.88
CA VAL A 31 -8.32 7.90 24.14
C VAL A 31 -8.35 6.78 23.11
N ARG A 32 -9.55 6.27 22.80
CA ARG A 32 -9.74 5.24 21.78
C ARG A 32 -9.46 5.74 20.37
N LEU A 33 -9.83 7.00 20.08
CA LEU A 33 -9.50 7.64 18.80
C LEU A 33 -7.98 7.79 18.65
N LEU A 34 -7.27 8.23 19.69
CA LEU A 34 -5.81 8.35 19.65
C LEU A 34 -5.14 6.99 19.48
N MET A 35 -5.64 5.96 20.17
CA MET A 35 -5.18 4.58 20.00
C MET A 35 -5.42 4.09 18.56
N TRP A 36 -6.58 4.35 17.96
CA TRP A 36 -6.86 4.03 16.56
C TRP A 36 -5.85 4.69 15.61
N VAL A 37 -5.59 5.99 15.78
CA VAL A 37 -4.60 6.71 14.96
C VAL A 37 -3.21 6.11 15.11
N ALA A 38 -2.81 5.71 16.32
CA ALA A 38 -1.53 5.05 16.56
C ALA A 38 -1.48 3.66 15.89
N VAL A 39 -2.56 2.88 15.97
CA VAL A 39 -2.67 1.57 15.30
C VAL A 39 -2.52 1.72 13.78
N VAL A 40 -3.24 2.66 13.17
CA VAL A 40 -3.16 2.93 11.72
C VAL A 40 -1.74 3.35 11.34
N LEU A 41 -1.12 4.24 12.12
CA LEU A 41 0.26 4.68 11.89
C LEU A 41 1.25 3.51 11.91
N VAL A 42 1.20 2.66 12.94
CA VAL A 42 2.09 1.50 13.07
C VAL A 42 1.85 0.51 11.93
N SER A 43 0.59 0.22 11.62
CA SER A 43 0.24 -0.76 10.59
C SER A 43 0.71 -0.33 9.19
N ILE A 44 0.48 0.93 8.81
CA ILE A 44 0.93 1.44 7.51
C ILE A 44 2.47 1.53 7.48
N LEU A 45 3.10 1.93 8.59
CA LEU A 45 4.56 1.99 8.65
C LEU A 45 5.21 0.60 8.52
N VAL A 46 4.65 -0.44 9.15
CA VAL A 46 5.09 -1.84 9.00
C VAL A 46 4.97 -2.28 7.54
N HIS A 47 3.85 -1.96 6.90
CA HIS A 47 3.61 -2.25 5.49
C HIS A 47 4.67 -1.59 4.59
N GLU A 48 4.90 -0.29 4.73
CA GLU A 48 5.90 0.46 3.94
C GLU A 48 7.34 -0.02 4.20
N LEU A 49 7.63 -0.40 5.45
CA LEU A 49 8.93 -1.00 5.80
C LEU A 49 9.15 -2.33 5.07
N GLY A 50 8.10 -3.12 4.86
CA GLY A 50 8.19 -4.34 4.04
C GLY A 50 8.75 -4.04 2.65
N HIS A 51 8.14 -3.08 1.92
CA HIS A 51 8.63 -2.64 0.61
C HIS A 51 10.06 -2.11 0.69
N ALA A 52 10.33 -1.25 1.66
CA ALA A 52 11.62 -0.59 1.81
C ALA A 52 12.75 -1.60 2.08
N LEU A 53 12.54 -2.59 2.94
CA LEU A 53 13.54 -3.61 3.27
C LEU A 53 13.85 -4.49 2.07
N VAL A 54 12.83 -4.98 1.35
CA VAL A 54 13.03 -5.80 0.15
C VAL A 54 13.67 -4.98 -0.97
N GLY A 55 13.27 -3.72 -1.16
CA GLY A 55 13.92 -2.83 -2.11
C GLY A 55 15.41 -2.64 -1.81
N ARG A 56 15.78 -2.50 -0.54
CA ARG A 56 17.20 -2.42 -0.12
C ARG A 56 17.98 -3.70 -0.41
N LEU A 57 17.39 -4.87 -0.22
CA LEU A 57 18.04 -6.14 -0.58
C LEU A 57 18.37 -6.20 -2.09
N PHE A 58 17.57 -5.51 -2.92
CA PHE A 58 17.85 -5.35 -4.35
C PHE A 58 18.78 -4.18 -4.68
N GLY A 59 19.33 -3.51 -3.68
CA GLY A 59 20.32 -2.45 -3.86
C GLY A 59 19.70 -1.10 -4.20
N LEU A 60 18.49 -0.82 -3.70
CA LEU A 60 17.83 0.48 -3.81
C LEU A 60 17.98 1.30 -2.54
N ALA A 61 17.87 2.61 -2.66
CA ALA A 61 17.73 3.54 -1.55
C ALA A 61 16.25 3.90 -1.35
N PRO A 62 15.55 3.27 -0.38
CA PRO A 62 14.14 3.57 -0.13
C PRO A 62 13.96 4.83 0.70
N SER A 63 12.85 5.53 0.48
CA SER A 63 12.30 6.57 1.36
C SER A 63 10.81 6.35 1.54
N ILE A 64 10.30 6.55 2.76
CA ILE A 64 8.89 6.34 3.11
C ILE A 64 8.21 7.68 3.32
N ALA A 65 7.04 7.86 2.73
CA ALA A 65 6.16 9.00 2.98
C ALA A 65 4.77 8.51 3.39
N LEU A 66 4.29 8.94 4.57
CA LEU A 66 2.92 8.70 5.02
C LEU A 66 2.08 9.95 4.75
N HIS A 67 0.94 9.77 4.09
CA HIS A 67 0.04 10.84 3.64
C HIS A 67 -1.43 10.43 3.83
N GLY A 68 -2.38 11.32 3.48
CA GLY A 68 -3.79 11.07 3.76
C GLY A 68 -4.43 9.86 3.07
N MET A 69 -3.80 9.31 2.05
CA MET A 69 -4.29 8.10 1.37
C MET A 69 -3.53 6.83 1.78
N GLY A 70 -2.68 6.89 2.81
CA GLY A 70 -1.88 5.77 3.27
C GLY A 70 -0.39 6.05 3.29
N GLY A 71 0.43 5.09 2.83
CA GLY A 71 1.87 5.21 2.70
C GLY A 71 2.33 5.08 1.25
N THR A 72 3.56 5.50 1.00
CA THR A 72 4.25 5.31 -0.27
C THR A 72 5.73 5.13 -0.01
N THR A 73 6.30 4.05 -0.51
CA THR A 73 7.75 3.83 -0.53
C THR A 73 8.30 4.16 -1.92
N SER A 74 9.15 5.17 -1.98
CA SER A 74 9.88 5.57 -3.18
C SER A 74 11.29 5.00 -3.17
N PHE A 75 11.82 4.72 -4.35
CA PHE A 75 13.13 4.10 -4.51
C PHE A 75 14.00 4.91 -5.44
N GLU A 76 15.20 5.24 -4.97
CA GLU A 76 16.25 5.87 -5.76
C GLU A 76 17.38 4.87 -6.03
N PRO A 77 18.13 5.00 -7.14
CA PRO A 77 19.37 4.27 -7.33
C PRO A 77 20.37 4.62 -6.23
N LEU A 78 21.10 3.63 -5.72
CA LEU A 78 22.22 3.93 -4.83
C LEU A 78 23.30 4.74 -5.57
N PRO A 79 23.96 5.73 -4.91
CA PRO A 79 25.05 6.47 -5.50
C PRO A 79 26.12 5.54 -6.11
N GLY A 80 26.56 5.85 -7.32
CA GLY A 80 27.55 5.05 -8.05
C GLY A 80 27.02 3.79 -8.76
N ARG A 81 25.70 3.52 -8.67
CA ARG A 81 25.08 2.45 -9.48
C ARG A 81 24.22 3.07 -10.57
N PRO A 82 24.32 2.57 -11.83
CA PRO A 82 23.47 3.08 -12.90
C PRO A 82 22.01 2.86 -12.54
N ALA A 83 21.17 3.88 -12.77
CA ALA A 83 19.74 3.74 -12.71
C ALA A 83 19.33 2.68 -13.74
N ARG A 84 19.13 1.43 -13.33
CA ARG A 84 18.57 0.43 -14.23
C ARG A 84 17.13 0.83 -14.50
N ALA A 85 16.86 1.22 -15.72
CA ALA A 85 15.56 1.75 -16.19
C ALA A 85 14.39 0.77 -16.01
N SER A 86 14.65 -0.50 -15.72
CA SER A 86 13.63 -1.46 -15.32
C SER A 86 14.23 -2.51 -14.38
N PHE A 87 13.64 -2.67 -13.22
CA PHE A 87 13.84 -3.88 -12.43
C PHE A 87 13.14 -5.03 -13.17
N GLY A 88 13.77 -6.20 -13.24
CA GLY A 88 13.12 -7.39 -13.80
C GLY A 88 11.78 -7.65 -13.11
N THR A 89 10.82 -8.21 -13.83
CA THR A 89 9.45 -8.46 -13.36
C THR A 89 9.41 -9.08 -11.96
N ALA A 90 10.27 -10.07 -11.70
CA ALA A 90 10.32 -10.76 -10.41
C ALA A 90 10.66 -9.79 -9.24
N LYS A 91 11.60 -8.85 -9.42
CA LYS A 91 11.95 -7.88 -8.39
C LYS A 91 10.80 -6.93 -8.09
N ASN A 92 10.11 -6.43 -9.13
CA ASN A 92 8.95 -5.57 -8.96
C ASN A 92 7.83 -6.30 -8.21
N VAL A 93 7.56 -7.55 -8.55
CA VAL A 93 6.56 -8.39 -7.86
C VAL A 93 6.94 -8.60 -6.40
N LEU A 94 8.20 -8.97 -6.11
CA LEU A 94 8.66 -9.19 -4.73
C LEU A 94 8.60 -7.92 -3.88
N ILE A 95 8.99 -6.77 -4.43
CA ILE A 95 8.88 -5.48 -3.75
C ILE A 95 7.40 -5.18 -3.46
N SER A 96 6.51 -5.31 -4.46
CA SER A 96 5.08 -5.00 -4.28
C SER A 96 4.40 -5.95 -3.28
N LEU A 97 4.77 -7.21 -3.23
CA LEU A 97 4.21 -8.16 -2.26
C LEU A 97 4.76 -7.96 -0.85
N ALA A 98 5.94 -7.38 -0.71
CA ALA A 98 6.64 -7.27 0.58
C ALA A 98 5.87 -6.48 1.63
N GLY A 99 5.14 -5.43 1.25
CA GLY A 99 4.29 -4.65 2.16
C GLY A 99 3.16 -5.48 2.77
N PRO A 100 2.25 -6.04 1.95
CA PRO A 100 1.19 -6.91 2.46
C PRO A 100 1.72 -8.07 3.32
N PHE A 101 2.80 -8.74 2.87
CA PHE A 101 3.38 -9.85 3.64
C PHE A 101 4.03 -9.40 4.95
N ALA A 102 4.62 -8.20 5.03
CA ALA A 102 5.11 -7.64 6.30
C ALA A 102 3.94 -7.40 7.27
N GLY A 103 2.80 -6.89 6.80
CA GLY A 103 1.59 -6.74 7.60
C GLY A 103 1.07 -8.08 8.11
N PHE A 104 0.99 -9.10 7.25
CA PHE A 104 0.57 -10.46 7.64
C PHE A 104 1.53 -11.10 8.64
N ALA A 105 2.84 -10.93 8.44
CA ALA A 105 3.85 -11.45 9.37
C ALA A 105 3.74 -10.76 10.75
N PHE A 106 3.50 -9.46 10.77
CA PHE A 106 3.29 -8.71 12.01
C PHE A 106 2.01 -9.17 12.74
N ALA A 107 0.89 -9.31 12.03
CA ALA A 107 -0.34 -9.87 12.59
C ALA A 107 -0.15 -11.30 13.10
N GLY A 108 0.56 -12.13 12.34
CA GLY A 108 0.92 -13.50 12.75
C GLY A 108 1.78 -13.54 14.00
N ALA A 109 2.74 -12.62 14.15
CA ALA A 109 3.58 -12.50 15.34
C ALA A 109 2.75 -12.09 16.57
N LEU A 110 1.79 -11.17 16.44
CA LEU A 110 0.88 -10.80 17.52
C LEU A 110 0.02 -11.98 17.96
N TYR A 111 -0.53 -12.72 17.01
CA TYR A 111 -1.33 -13.93 17.30
C TYR A 111 -0.48 -15.03 17.93
N GLY A 112 0.73 -15.25 17.43
CA GLY A 112 1.67 -16.22 18.01
C GLY A 112 2.08 -15.88 19.44
N ALA A 113 2.27 -14.59 19.74
CA ALA A 113 2.55 -14.12 21.10
C ALA A 113 1.39 -14.43 22.06
N GLU A 114 0.15 -14.23 21.61
CA GLU A 114 -1.05 -14.60 22.39
C GLU A 114 -1.12 -16.11 22.66
N LEU A 115 -0.86 -16.93 21.64
CA LEU A 115 -0.81 -18.40 21.79
C LEU A 115 0.30 -18.88 22.72
N ALA A 116 1.44 -18.15 22.75
CA ALA A 116 2.54 -18.41 23.67
C ALA A 116 2.25 -17.98 25.12
N GLY A 117 1.04 -17.49 25.41
CA GLY A 117 0.61 -17.09 26.74
C GLY A 117 1.00 -15.64 27.13
N LEU A 118 1.53 -14.83 26.21
CA LEU A 118 1.78 -13.41 26.42
C LEU A 118 0.45 -12.65 26.35
N ARG A 119 -0.30 -12.66 27.46
CA ARG A 119 -1.62 -12.04 27.57
C ARG A 119 -1.55 -10.81 28.46
N THR A 120 -2.42 -9.86 28.16
CA THR A 120 -2.66 -8.68 29.00
C THR A 120 -4.11 -8.68 29.48
N GLU A 121 -4.35 -8.27 30.71
CA GLU A 121 -5.72 -8.06 31.23
C GLU A 121 -6.20 -6.62 31.00
N ASN A 122 -5.33 -5.75 30.53
CA ASN A 122 -5.68 -4.36 30.25
C ASN A 122 -6.58 -4.28 29.01
N ALA A 123 -7.84 -3.86 29.18
CA ALA A 123 -8.84 -3.80 28.14
C ALA A 123 -8.44 -2.90 26.95
N LEU A 124 -7.71 -1.79 27.21
CA LEU A 124 -7.23 -0.89 26.16
C LEU A 124 -6.13 -1.57 25.32
N ALA A 125 -5.20 -2.28 25.98
CA ALA A 125 -4.15 -3.03 25.30
C ALA A 125 -4.73 -4.18 24.48
N LEU A 126 -5.70 -4.94 24.99
CA LEU A 126 -6.40 -5.98 24.23
C LEU A 126 -7.06 -5.42 22.98
N ARG A 127 -7.76 -4.27 23.12
CA ARG A 127 -8.37 -3.60 21.97
C ARG A 127 -7.31 -3.16 20.95
N ALA A 128 -6.19 -2.59 21.39
CA ALA A 128 -5.10 -2.18 20.51
C ALA A 128 -4.51 -3.36 19.73
N LEU A 129 -4.26 -4.49 20.40
CA LEU A 129 -3.75 -5.71 19.76
C LEU A 129 -4.74 -6.27 18.73
N SER A 130 -6.03 -6.34 19.08
CA SER A 130 -7.07 -6.77 18.15
C SER A 130 -7.18 -5.87 16.93
N LEU A 131 -7.08 -4.55 17.11
CA LEU A 131 -7.08 -3.58 16.01
C LEU A 131 -5.81 -3.69 15.16
N LEU A 132 -4.63 -3.85 15.77
CA LEU A 132 -3.38 -4.07 15.03
C LEU A 132 -3.48 -5.32 14.16
N PHE A 133 -4.01 -6.43 14.70
CA PHE A 133 -4.25 -7.64 13.94
C PHE A 133 -5.21 -7.39 12.76
N ALA A 134 -6.40 -6.83 13.04
CA ALA A 134 -7.43 -6.61 12.04
C ALA A 134 -7.00 -5.63 10.94
N VAL A 135 -6.33 -4.53 11.31
CA VAL A 135 -5.87 -3.52 10.35
C VAL A 135 -4.77 -4.09 9.45
N ASN A 136 -3.78 -4.82 10.01
CA ASN A 136 -2.71 -5.39 9.17
C ASN A 136 -3.24 -6.46 8.20
N ILE A 137 -4.17 -7.31 8.64
CA ILE A 137 -4.82 -8.29 7.74
C ILE A 137 -5.68 -7.58 6.69
N GLY A 138 -6.57 -6.69 7.11
CA GLY A 138 -7.48 -5.97 6.21
C GLY A 138 -6.73 -5.10 5.20
N TRP A 139 -5.73 -4.35 5.66
CA TRP A 139 -4.89 -3.51 4.80
C TRP A 139 -4.08 -4.33 3.80
N GLY A 140 -3.51 -5.46 4.26
CA GLY A 140 -2.78 -6.38 3.40
C GLY A 140 -3.66 -6.99 2.30
N ILE A 141 -4.86 -7.47 2.65
CA ILE A 141 -5.83 -8.01 1.68
C ILE A 141 -6.27 -6.93 0.70
N PHE A 142 -6.61 -5.73 1.21
CA PHE A 142 -7.00 -4.60 0.36
C PHE A 142 -5.91 -4.23 -0.64
N ASN A 143 -4.66 -4.16 -0.19
CA ASN A 143 -3.54 -3.85 -1.07
C ASN A 143 -3.22 -4.95 -2.08
N LEU A 144 -3.65 -6.20 -1.88
CA LEU A 144 -3.50 -7.29 -2.85
C LEU A 144 -4.56 -7.29 -3.97
N LEU A 145 -5.56 -6.41 -3.91
CA LEU A 145 -6.53 -6.28 -5.01
C LEU A 145 -5.81 -5.89 -6.31
N PRO A 146 -6.17 -6.49 -7.46
CA PRO A 146 -5.54 -6.23 -8.75
C PRO A 146 -6.00 -4.89 -9.33
N MET A 147 -5.74 -3.81 -8.60
CA MET A 147 -6.22 -2.47 -8.88
C MET A 147 -5.13 -1.44 -8.58
N LEU A 148 -4.65 -0.73 -9.60
CA LEU A 148 -3.73 0.39 -9.43
C LEU A 148 -4.44 1.56 -8.71
N PRO A 149 -3.76 2.23 -7.74
CA PRO A 149 -2.33 2.16 -7.44
C PRO A 149 -1.92 1.15 -6.37
N LEU A 150 -2.77 0.20 -5.96
CA LEU A 150 -2.49 -0.78 -4.92
C LEU A 150 -1.35 -1.75 -5.33
N ASP A 151 -0.79 -2.47 -4.36
CA ASP A 151 0.33 -3.40 -4.59
C ASP A 151 -0.03 -4.55 -5.52
N GLY A 152 -1.23 -5.14 -5.37
CA GLY A 152 -1.75 -6.14 -6.29
C GLY A 152 -1.91 -5.63 -7.72
N GLY A 153 -2.27 -4.36 -7.87
CA GLY A 153 -2.26 -3.65 -9.15
C GLY A 153 -0.84 -3.52 -9.73
N ASN A 154 0.15 -3.22 -8.90
CA ASN A 154 1.56 -3.15 -9.32
C ASN A 154 2.11 -4.53 -9.69
N VAL A 155 1.75 -5.59 -8.95
CA VAL A 155 2.06 -6.99 -9.30
C VAL A 155 1.46 -7.33 -10.67
N MET A 156 0.17 -7.08 -10.85
CA MET A 156 -0.53 -7.31 -12.12
C MET A 156 0.14 -6.55 -13.27
N ARG A 157 0.44 -5.27 -13.07
CA ARG A 157 1.14 -4.43 -14.05
C ARG A 157 2.53 -4.98 -14.41
N ALA A 158 3.29 -5.49 -13.44
CA ALA A 158 4.59 -6.10 -13.69
C ALA A 158 4.44 -7.36 -14.58
N ILE A 159 3.44 -8.20 -14.30
CA ILE A 159 3.15 -9.43 -15.06
C ILE A 159 2.67 -9.09 -16.47
N THR A 160 1.70 -8.19 -16.63
CA THR A 160 1.16 -7.81 -17.94
C THR A 160 2.21 -7.17 -18.84
N ARG A 161 3.14 -6.38 -18.27
CA ARG A 161 4.31 -5.83 -18.99
C ARG A 161 5.28 -6.91 -19.44
N ALA A 162 5.48 -7.96 -18.65
CA ALA A 162 6.32 -9.08 -19.02
C ALA A 162 5.71 -9.88 -20.18
N LEU A 163 4.38 -10.04 -20.21
CA LEU A 163 3.65 -10.73 -21.26
C LEU A 163 3.57 -9.88 -22.54
N SER A 164 3.37 -8.57 -22.41
CA SER A 164 3.27 -7.65 -23.54
C SER A 164 3.83 -6.28 -23.19
N TRP A 165 5.04 -5.99 -23.65
CA TRP A 165 5.68 -4.69 -23.42
C TRP A 165 4.92 -3.50 -24.06
N ARG A 166 4.15 -3.74 -25.13
CA ARG A 166 3.36 -2.71 -25.82
C ARG A 166 2.01 -2.42 -25.15
N HIS A 167 1.34 -3.47 -24.67
CA HIS A 167 -0.04 -3.38 -24.20
C HIS A 167 -0.19 -3.62 -22.69
N GLY A 168 0.87 -4.07 -22.01
CA GLY A 168 0.81 -4.49 -20.62
C GLY A 168 0.29 -3.40 -19.66
N ASP A 169 0.74 -2.14 -19.83
CA ASP A 169 0.24 -1.02 -19.04
C ASP A 169 -1.25 -0.77 -19.29
N ARG A 170 -1.67 -0.78 -20.56
CA ARG A 170 -3.08 -0.58 -20.91
C ARG A 170 -3.96 -1.67 -20.32
N VAL A 171 -3.55 -2.93 -20.40
CA VAL A 171 -4.26 -4.05 -19.79
C VAL A 171 -4.37 -3.87 -18.29
N ALA A 172 -3.27 -3.51 -17.60
CA ALA A 172 -3.27 -3.27 -16.17
C ALA A 172 -4.25 -2.16 -15.76
N HIS A 173 -4.27 -1.04 -16.46
CA HIS A 173 -5.19 0.07 -16.17
C HIS A 173 -6.66 -0.28 -16.50
N VAL A 174 -6.92 -1.06 -17.57
CA VAL A 174 -8.29 -1.51 -17.88
C VAL A 174 -8.82 -2.45 -16.80
N VAL A 175 -8.02 -3.46 -16.38
CA VAL A 175 -8.41 -4.36 -15.29
C VAL A 175 -8.62 -3.58 -14.00
N SER A 176 -7.72 -2.66 -13.67
CA SER A 176 -7.85 -1.78 -12.49
C SER A 176 -9.14 -0.97 -12.52
N LEU A 177 -9.50 -0.43 -13.68
CA LEU A 177 -10.73 0.34 -13.86
C LEU A 177 -11.98 -0.54 -13.64
N VAL A 178 -12.00 -1.74 -14.20
CA VAL A 178 -13.13 -2.68 -14.03
C VAL A 178 -13.28 -3.07 -12.55
N VAL A 179 -12.18 -3.39 -11.87
CA VAL A 179 -12.19 -3.75 -10.45
C VAL A 179 -12.64 -2.57 -9.60
N ALA A 180 -12.14 -1.36 -9.85
CA ALA A 180 -12.50 -0.15 -9.12
C ALA A 180 -13.99 0.17 -9.25
N ILE A 181 -14.55 0.07 -10.46
CA ILE A 181 -15.99 0.25 -10.72
C ILE A 181 -16.80 -0.83 -10.00
N GLY A 182 -16.38 -2.09 -10.08
CA GLY A 182 -17.05 -3.21 -9.41
C GLY A 182 -17.12 -3.01 -7.89
N ILE A 183 -16.00 -2.58 -7.27
CA ILE A 183 -15.95 -2.26 -5.85
C ILE A 183 -16.85 -1.07 -5.52
N ALA A 184 -16.85 0.00 -6.32
CA ALA A 184 -17.70 1.17 -6.10
C ALA A 184 -19.19 0.82 -6.16
N LEU A 185 -19.61 0.01 -7.14
CA LEU A 185 -20.99 -0.44 -7.29
C LEU A 185 -21.42 -1.35 -6.13
N TYR A 186 -20.56 -2.31 -5.74
CA TYR A 186 -20.81 -3.16 -4.57
C TYR A 186 -20.91 -2.33 -3.28
N ALA A 187 -19.99 -1.40 -3.06
CA ALA A 187 -20.03 -0.52 -1.91
C ALA A 187 -21.27 0.38 -1.89
N LEU A 188 -21.73 0.84 -3.06
CA LEU A 188 -22.96 1.61 -3.20
C LEU A 188 -24.18 0.79 -2.77
N SER A 189 -24.27 -0.49 -3.17
CA SER A 189 -25.36 -1.38 -2.75
C SER A 189 -25.38 -1.65 -1.23
N ARG A 190 -24.26 -1.42 -0.55
CA ARG A 190 -24.08 -1.57 0.90
C ARG A 190 -24.08 -0.25 1.67
N SER A 191 -24.37 0.88 0.99
CA SER A 191 -24.32 2.24 1.55
C SER A 191 -22.97 2.61 2.19
N GLN A 192 -21.88 2.03 1.69
CA GLN A 192 -20.51 2.27 2.18
C GLN A 192 -19.86 3.43 1.43
N TRP A 193 -20.26 4.65 1.73
CA TRP A 193 -19.88 5.87 1.00
C TRP A 193 -18.38 6.09 0.87
N TRP A 194 -17.60 5.73 1.89
CA TRP A 194 -16.14 5.85 1.83
C TRP A 194 -15.53 4.94 0.76
N SER A 195 -16.00 3.69 0.68
CA SER A 195 -15.54 2.73 -0.34
C SER A 195 -16.01 3.13 -1.75
N VAL A 196 -17.20 3.74 -1.88
CA VAL A 196 -17.69 4.35 -3.14
C VAL A 196 -16.74 5.45 -3.58
N TYR A 197 -16.38 6.36 -2.67
CA TYR A 197 -15.44 7.45 -2.95
C TYR A 197 -14.07 6.92 -3.42
N LEU A 198 -13.49 5.94 -2.69
CA LEU A 198 -12.19 5.35 -3.06
C LEU A 198 -12.24 4.63 -4.41
N GLY A 199 -13.27 3.83 -4.65
CA GLY A 199 -13.46 3.16 -5.93
C GLY A 199 -13.61 4.15 -7.09
N GLY A 200 -14.38 5.22 -6.90
CA GLY A 200 -14.53 6.30 -7.87
C GLY A 200 -13.21 7.04 -8.14
N LEU A 201 -12.45 7.34 -7.09
CA LEU A 201 -11.15 7.98 -7.21
C LEU A 201 -10.15 7.11 -8.00
N PHE A 202 -10.07 5.81 -7.69
CA PHE A 202 -9.18 4.89 -8.39
C PHE A 202 -9.64 4.65 -9.84
N ALA A 203 -10.95 4.58 -10.10
CA ALA A 203 -11.49 4.54 -11.46
C ALA A 203 -11.06 5.79 -12.26
N PHE A 204 -11.20 6.97 -11.68
CA PHE A 204 -10.80 8.23 -12.31
C PHE A 204 -9.29 8.27 -12.61
N GLN A 205 -8.43 7.87 -11.66
CA GLN A 205 -6.97 7.80 -11.87
C GLN A 205 -6.60 6.85 -13.02
N ASN A 206 -7.25 5.69 -13.08
CA ASN A 206 -6.99 4.73 -14.16
C ASN A 206 -7.49 5.22 -15.52
N ILE A 207 -8.61 5.96 -15.59
CA ILE A 207 -9.07 6.62 -16.82
C ILE A 207 -8.05 7.67 -17.29
N GLN A 208 -7.54 8.50 -16.39
CA GLN A 208 -6.51 9.49 -16.73
C GLN A 208 -5.25 8.83 -17.26
N ALA A 209 -4.78 7.75 -16.61
CA ALA A 209 -3.61 7.00 -17.05
C ALA A 209 -3.83 6.38 -18.45
N LEU A 210 -5.02 5.84 -18.73
CA LEU A 210 -5.37 5.31 -20.05
C LEU A 210 -5.36 6.39 -21.14
N ARG A 211 -5.84 7.59 -20.85
CA ARG A 211 -5.77 8.73 -21.78
C ARG A 211 -4.31 9.10 -22.07
N GLN A 212 -3.48 9.25 -21.04
CA GLN A 212 -2.06 9.55 -21.22
C GLN A 212 -1.32 8.49 -22.06
N LEU A 213 -1.68 7.21 -21.91
CA LEU A 213 -1.13 6.12 -22.74
C LEU A 213 -1.58 6.15 -24.20
N GLN A 214 -2.71 6.79 -24.52
CA GLN A 214 -3.17 7.00 -25.90
C GLN A 214 -2.42 8.14 -26.57
N ASP A 215 -2.11 9.20 -25.83
CA ASP A 215 -1.43 10.40 -26.32
C ASP A 215 0.11 10.23 -26.38
N ALA A 216 0.66 9.19 -25.72
CA ALA A 216 2.09 8.94 -25.69
C ALA A 216 2.59 8.32 -27.00
N PRO A 217 3.78 8.73 -27.52
CA PRO A 217 4.40 8.06 -28.65
C PRO A 217 4.64 6.58 -28.32
N PRO A 218 4.60 5.70 -29.34
CA PRO A 218 4.80 4.27 -29.11
C PRO A 218 6.12 4.02 -28.38
N PRO A 219 6.13 3.16 -27.34
CA PRO A 219 7.32 2.90 -26.55
C PRO A 219 8.45 2.38 -27.45
N GLN A 220 9.60 3.02 -27.39
CA GLN A 220 10.80 2.55 -28.10
C GLN A 220 11.37 1.34 -27.34
N ARG A 221 11.72 0.27 -28.03
CA ARG A 221 12.47 -0.86 -27.44
C ARG A 221 13.79 -0.31 -26.91
N ALA A 222 14.01 -0.38 -25.61
CA ALA A 222 15.35 -0.19 -25.08
C ALA A 222 16.24 -1.24 -25.75
N VAL A 223 17.21 -0.76 -26.55
CA VAL A 223 18.26 -1.60 -27.13
C VAL A 223 18.97 -2.26 -25.95
N ARG A 224 19.00 -3.58 -25.95
CA ARG A 224 19.64 -4.41 -24.91
C ARG A 224 21.14 -4.25 -24.95
#